data_646a78c915b999cb301f38069d3fef9d
#
_entry.id   646a78c915b999cb301f38069d3fef9d
#
_cell.length_a   1.000
_cell.length_b   1.000
_cell.length_c   1.000
_cell.angle_alpha   90.00
_cell.angle_beta   90.00
_cell.angle_gamma   90.00
#
_symmetry.space_group_name_H-M   'P 1'
#
loop_
_entity.id
_entity.type
_entity.pdbx_description
1 polymer ?
#
loop_
_entity_poly.entity_id
_entity_poly.type
_entity_poly.pdbx_seq_one_letter_code
_entity_poly.pdbx_strand_id
1 'polypeptide(L)'
;MEQFMGKNFMLTNETARKLYFSYAADTPVLDYHCHINPQEIYEDRRFENITQVWLGGDHYKWRFMRSCGVDERYITGDASDEEKFFKWAQCLGRAIGNPLFHWSHLELQKYFGYHGVLNKNTAKEVWELCNQKLADPSLSVRSLIRQSNVTLICTTDDPVDSLEWHKKLAKDDSFEVQVLPAWRPDKAMNIEKPVYQDYLAKLSEASGVPIHTFADLKKALSSRMDFFASMGCSVSDHALEYVMYAPASEEEIEAIFAKRLSGGTITRSEELQFKTAFMLFVGREYAKRGWVMQLHYGCKRDNNTPMFDKLGPDTGYDCINNYAPSSEMADYLNALNRTNELPKTIIYSLNPNDNQAIGTILGCFQDSTAAAKIQQGSAWWFNDHKTGMQDQMISLANLGNLSGFVGMLTDSRSFLSYTRHDYFRRILCNLFGTWVENGEYPDDEEMLGEIVKDICYNNAVRYFGFDLKLQS
;
A
#
# COMPACT_ATOMS: atom_id res chain seq x y z
N MET A 1 -24.99 -25.47 -6.83
CA MET A 1 -23.75 -25.04 -6.13
C MET A 1 -22.93 -24.26 -7.14
N GLU A 2 -22.48 -23.07 -6.79
CA GLU A 2 -21.60 -22.29 -7.66
C GLU A 2 -20.27 -23.03 -7.88
N GLN A 3 -19.70 -22.87 -9.08
CA GLN A 3 -18.39 -23.40 -9.39
C GLN A 3 -17.32 -22.73 -8.52
N PHE A 4 -16.37 -23.49 -7.99
CA PHE A 4 -15.25 -22.96 -7.22
C PHE A 4 -14.50 -21.87 -8.01
N MET A 5 -14.47 -20.66 -7.47
CA MET A 5 -13.86 -19.48 -8.09
C MET A 5 -14.17 -19.31 -9.59
N GLY A 6 -15.42 -19.67 -9.99
CA GLY A 6 -15.92 -19.47 -11.34
C GLY A 6 -16.13 -17.99 -11.68
N LYS A 7 -16.61 -17.70 -12.90
CA LYS A 7 -16.79 -16.32 -13.39
C LYS A 7 -17.58 -15.42 -12.43
N ASN A 8 -18.55 -15.99 -11.69
CA ASN A 8 -19.37 -15.25 -10.71
C ASN A 8 -18.82 -15.27 -9.30
N PHE A 9 -17.56 -15.64 -9.12
CA PHE A 9 -16.93 -15.64 -7.81
C PHE A 9 -17.17 -14.33 -7.08
N MET A 10 -17.70 -14.37 -5.86
CA MET A 10 -18.11 -13.25 -5.00
C MET A 10 -19.26 -12.37 -5.52
N LEU A 11 -19.83 -12.62 -6.69
CA LEU A 11 -20.93 -11.85 -7.28
C LEU A 11 -22.25 -12.60 -7.04
N THR A 12 -22.92 -12.33 -5.92
CA THR A 12 -24.02 -13.14 -5.40
C THR A 12 -25.39 -12.84 -6.02
N ASN A 13 -25.52 -11.68 -6.70
CA ASN A 13 -26.79 -11.23 -7.30
C ASN A 13 -26.57 -10.74 -8.73
N GLU A 14 -27.67 -10.48 -9.45
CA GLU A 14 -27.61 -10.12 -10.86
C GLU A 14 -27.06 -8.70 -11.07
N THR A 15 -27.49 -7.76 -10.25
CA THR A 15 -27.00 -6.38 -10.29
C THR A 15 -25.47 -6.32 -10.06
N ALA A 16 -24.95 -7.10 -9.10
CA ALA A 16 -23.50 -7.22 -8.88
C ALA A 16 -22.74 -7.74 -10.11
N ARG A 17 -23.29 -8.77 -10.77
CA ARG A 17 -22.70 -9.33 -12.00
C ARG A 17 -22.70 -8.31 -13.13
N LYS A 18 -23.78 -7.61 -13.31
CA LYS A 18 -23.93 -6.59 -14.34
C LYS A 18 -22.94 -5.45 -14.12
N LEU A 19 -22.86 -4.90 -12.91
CA LEU A 19 -21.91 -3.85 -12.56
C LEU A 19 -20.45 -4.31 -12.77
N TYR A 20 -20.14 -5.54 -12.35
CA TYR A 20 -18.79 -6.04 -12.50
C TYR A 20 -18.39 -6.24 -13.97
N PHE A 21 -19.19 -6.98 -14.74
CA PHE A 21 -18.82 -7.33 -16.12
C PHE A 21 -18.90 -6.16 -17.09
N SER A 22 -19.80 -5.19 -16.85
CA SER A 22 -19.96 -4.05 -17.76
C SER A 22 -19.07 -2.85 -17.41
N TYR A 23 -18.67 -2.68 -16.14
CA TYR A 23 -18.04 -1.44 -15.69
C TYR A 23 -16.71 -1.63 -14.93
N ALA A 24 -16.46 -2.79 -14.31
CA ALA A 24 -15.29 -3.00 -13.47
C ALA A 24 -14.24 -3.93 -14.05
N ALA A 25 -14.64 -5.02 -14.71
CA ALA A 25 -13.75 -6.13 -15.09
C ALA A 25 -12.57 -5.69 -15.96
N ASP A 26 -12.83 -4.88 -16.98
CA ASP A 26 -11.85 -4.45 -17.98
C ASP A 26 -11.21 -3.08 -17.64
N THR A 27 -11.58 -2.46 -16.52
CA THR A 27 -10.98 -1.20 -16.08
C THR A 27 -9.48 -1.37 -15.87
N PRO A 28 -8.63 -0.45 -16.34
CA PRO A 28 -7.20 -0.53 -16.10
C PRO A 28 -6.85 -0.55 -14.61
N VAL A 29 -5.67 -1.03 -14.28
CA VAL A 29 -5.13 -1.02 -12.91
C VAL A 29 -4.23 0.20 -12.75
N LEU A 30 -4.48 0.95 -11.69
CA LEU A 30 -3.63 2.03 -11.22
C LEU A 30 -3.20 1.67 -9.79
N ASP A 31 -1.92 1.33 -9.61
CA ASP A 31 -1.39 0.91 -8.31
C ASP A 31 -0.59 2.06 -7.68
N TYR A 32 -1.29 2.94 -6.98
CA TYR A 32 -0.72 4.18 -6.44
C TYR A 32 0.10 3.98 -5.15
N HIS A 33 0.20 2.76 -4.64
CA HIS A 33 1.08 2.40 -3.52
C HIS A 33 1.43 0.92 -3.54
N CYS A 34 2.72 0.62 -3.72
CA CYS A 34 3.27 -0.73 -3.66
C CYS A 34 4.75 -0.71 -3.25
N HIS A 35 5.32 -1.89 -3.03
CA HIS A 35 6.73 -2.10 -2.70
C HIS A 35 7.49 -2.86 -3.79
N ILE A 36 7.02 -2.78 -5.04
CA ILE A 36 7.66 -3.41 -6.19
C ILE A 36 9.01 -2.74 -6.50
N ASN A 37 10.01 -3.55 -6.84
CA ASN A 37 11.35 -3.05 -7.18
C ASN A 37 11.37 -2.55 -8.64
N PRO A 38 11.61 -1.24 -8.91
CA PRO A 38 11.67 -0.71 -10.25
C PRO A 38 12.84 -1.25 -11.09
N GLN A 39 13.91 -1.74 -10.47
CA GLN A 39 15.00 -2.41 -11.17
C GLN A 39 14.51 -3.68 -11.87
N GLU A 40 13.72 -4.50 -11.18
CA GLU A 40 13.17 -5.73 -11.76
C GLU A 40 12.25 -5.45 -12.96
N ILE A 41 11.55 -4.31 -12.96
CA ILE A 41 10.75 -3.84 -14.11
C ILE A 41 11.67 -3.43 -15.26
N TYR A 42 12.71 -2.63 -14.97
CA TYR A 42 13.62 -2.15 -16.02
C TYR A 42 14.37 -3.31 -16.69
N GLU A 43 14.90 -4.25 -15.88
CA GLU A 43 15.66 -5.41 -16.35
C GLU A 43 14.75 -6.50 -16.95
N ASP A 44 13.43 -6.33 -16.89
CA ASP A 44 12.42 -7.31 -17.31
C ASP A 44 12.70 -8.70 -16.74
N ARG A 45 12.89 -8.75 -15.42
CA ARG A 45 13.30 -9.96 -14.69
C ARG A 45 12.43 -11.15 -15.04
N ARG A 46 13.04 -12.32 -15.13
CA ARG A 46 12.38 -13.62 -15.23
C ARG A 46 12.62 -14.41 -13.94
N PHE A 47 11.58 -15.01 -13.42
CA PHE A 47 11.67 -15.85 -12.24
C PHE A 47 11.94 -17.31 -12.65
N GLU A 48 12.81 -17.97 -11.92
CA GLU A 48 13.18 -19.36 -12.19
C GLU A 48 12.06 -20.32 -11.76
N ASN A 49 11.32 -19.96 -10.71
CA ASN A 49 10.25 -20.77 -10.16
C ASN A 49 9.22 -19.95 -9.39
N ILE A 50 8.07 -20.57 -9.12
CA ILE A 50 6.93 -19.90 -8.44
C ILE A 50 7.25 -19.54 -6.98
N THR A 51 8.16 -20.24 -6.30
CA THR A 51 8.55 -19.89 -4.92
C THR A 51 9.19 -18.52 -4.85
N GLN A 52 10.07 -18.18 -5.81
CA GLN A 52 10.70 -16.86 -5.86
C GLN A 52 9.67 -15.74 -5.99
N VAL A 53 8.59 -15.94 -6.75
CA VAL A 53 7.52 -14.96 -6.92
C VAL A 53 6.63 -14.86 -5.68
N TRP A 54 6.31 -16.00 -5.06
CA TRP A 54 5.31 -16.07 -3.99
C TRP A 54 5.88 -15.93 -2.59
N LEU A 55 7.06 -16.50 -2.34
CA LEU A 55 7.63 -16.61 -0.99
C LEU A 55 8.89 -15.77 -0.80
N GLY A 56 9.37 -15.10 -1.85
CA GLY A 56 10.61 -14.34 -1.80
C GLY A 56 10.58 -13.11 -0.86
N GLY A 57 9.42 -12.61 -0.49
CA GLY A 57 9.28 -11.44 0.38
C GLY A 57 7.87 -11.26 0.96
N ASP A 58 7.03 -12.28 0.89
CA ASP A 58 5.62 -12.19 1.33
C ASP A 58 5.46 -12.65 2.77
N HIS A 59 5.53 -11.69 3.69
CA HIS A 59 5.36 -11.98 5.12
C HIS A 59 3.93 -12.41 5.50
N TYR A 60 2.89 -12.20 4.68
CA TYR A 60 1.55 -12.78 4.90
C TYR A 60 1.60 -14.31 4.80
N LYS A 61 2.22 -14.82 3.73
CA LYS A 61 2.38 -16.26 3.52
C LYS A 61 3.27 -16.87 4.58
N TRP A 62 4.37 -16.25 4.93
CA TRP A 62 5.27 -16.72 6.01
C TRP A 62 4.54 -16.82 7.35
N ARG A 63 3.76 -15.81 7.71
CA ARG A 63 2.96 -15.80 8.93
C ARG A 63 1.96 -16.96 8.97
N PHE A 64 1.29 -17.22 7.85
CA PHE A 64 0.34 -18.32 7.74
C PHE A 64 1.04 -19.69 7.84
N MET A 65 2.17 -19.88 7.17
CA MET A 65 2.97 -21.10 7.26
C MET A 65 3.41 -21.39 8.71
N ARG A 66 3.83 -20.38 9.46
CA ARG A 66 4.15 -20.51 10.89
C ARG A 66 2.93 -20.94 11.70
N SER A 67 1.76 -20.38 11.42
CA SER A 67 0.52 -20.78 12.09
C SER A 67 0.10 -22.22 11.77
N CYS A 68 0.59 -22.79 10.67
CA CYS A 68 0.45 -24.20 10.32
C CYS A 68 1.50 -25.11 10.99
N GLY A 69 2.42 -24.56 11.79
CA GLY A 69 3.49 -25.31 12.46
C GLY A 69 4.66 -25.69 11.53
N VAL A 70 4.85 -24.97 10.42
CA VAL A 70 5.97 -25.20 9.51
C VAL A 70 7.26 -24.67 10.13
N ASP A 71 8.31 -25.48 10.10
CA ASP A 71 9.65 -25.10 10.57
C ASP A 71 10.20 -23.95 9.73
N GLU A 72 10.89 -23.00 10.38
CA GLU A 72 11.44 -21.79 9.74
C GLU A 72 12.42 -22.09 8.59
N ARG A 73 13.07 -23.26 8.60
CA ARG A 73 13.89 -23.73 7.51
C ARG A 73 13.15 -23.72 6.16
N TYR A 74 11.86 -24.05 6.18
CA TYR A 74 11.00 -24.08 4.97
C TYR A 74 10.28 -22.76 4.68
N ILE A 75 10.52 -21.73 5.47
CA ILE A 75 9.87 -20.42 5.30
C ILE A 75 10.91 -19.42 4.81
N THR A 76 11.82 -18.99 5.67
CA THR A 76 12.90 -18.04 5.37
C THR A 76 14.29 -18.68 5.38
N GLY A 77 14.41 -19.94 5.81
CA GLY A 77 15.69 -20.64 5.93
C GLY A 77 16.19 -21.27 4.62
N ASP A 78 17.02 -22.28 4.73
CA ASP A 78 17.87 -22.86 3.68
C ASP A 78 17.26 -24.03 2.90
N ALA A 79 15.98 -24.38 3.13
CA ALA A 79 15.30 -25.39 2.32
C ALA A 79 15.25 -24.95 0.84
N SER A 80 15.22 -25.92 -0.08
CA SER A 80 15.07 -25.62 -1.51
C SER A 80 13.74 -24.93 -1.82
N ASP A 81 13.67 -24.21 -2.92
CA ASP A 81 12.45 -23.55 -3.39
C ASP A 81 11.30 -24.54 -3.58
N GLU A 82 11.57 -25.73 -4.07
CA GLU A 82 10.57 -26.80 -4.22
C GLU A 82 10.04 -27.29 -2.87
N GLU A 83 10.90 -27.53 -1.88
CA GLU A 83 10.48 -27.91 -0.53
C GLU A 83 9.60 -26.84 0.13
N LYS A 84 10.01 -25.56 -0.01
CA LYS A 84 9.22 -24.40 0.47
C LYS A 84 7.84 -24.34 -0.20
N PHE A 85 7.78 -24.52 -1.51
CA PHE A 85 6.52 -24.54 -2.25
C PHE A 85 5.59 -25.67 -1.79
N PHE A 86 6.11 -26.88 -1.58
CA PHE A 86 5.31 -28.00 -1.13
C PHE A 86 4.75 -27.79 0.27
N LYS A 87 5.53 -27.17 1.17
CA LYS A 87 5.03 -26.76 2.48
C LYS A 87 3.94 -25.69 2.37
N TRP A 88 4.14 -24.70 1.49
CA TRP A 88 3.11 -23.72 1.21
C TRP A 88 1.81 -24.35 0.67
N ALA A 89 1.88 -25.21 -0.32
CA ALA A 89 0.74 -25.89 -0.89
C ALA A 89 -0.03 -26.74 0.17
N GLN A 90 0.70 -27.39 1.06
CA GLN A 90 0.10 -28.12 2.19
C GLN A 90 -0.66 -27.19 3.13
N CYS A 91 -0.09 -26.02 3.45
CA CYS A 91 -0.74 -25.00 4.29
C CYS A 91 -1.95 -24.40 3.58
N LEU A 92 -1.79 -24.01 2.32
CA LEU A 92 -2.84 -23.35 1.54
C LEU A 92 -4.12 -24.22 1.46
N GLY A 93 -3.99 -25.54 1.29
CA GLY A 93 -5.13 -26.46 1.27
C GLY A 93 -5.94 -26.47 2.59
N ARG A 94 -5.43 -25.83 3.66
CA ARG A 94 -6.10 -25.70 4.96
C ARG A 94 -6.50 -24.27 5.29
N ALA A 95 -6.29 -23.34 4.38
CA ALA A 95 -6.51 -21.89 4.57
C ALA A 95 -7.99 -21.48 4.40
N ILE A 96 -8.90 -22.22 5.01
CA ILE A 96 -10.34 -21.93 4.94
C ILE A 96 -10.64 -20.56 5.58
N GLY A 97 -11.31 -19.69 4.82
CA GLY A 97 -11.65 -18.33 5.25
C GLY A 97 -10.48 -17.32 5.22
N ASN A 98 -9.26 -17.77 4.89
CA ASN A 98 -8.10 -16.88 4.76
C ASN A 98 -8.02 -16.30 3.34
N PRO A 99 -7.79 -14.98 3.17
CA PRO A 99 -7.71 -14.36 1.85
C PRO A 99 -6.60 -14.92 0.98
N LEU A 100 -5.51 -15.44 1.55
CA LEU A 100 -4.42 -16.08 0.80
C LEU A 100 -4.89 -17.25 -0.06
N PHE A 101 -5.97 -17.94 0.36
CA PHE A 101 -6.58 -19.01 -0.43
C PHE A 101 -7.16 -18.45 -1.74
N HIS A 102 -7.93 -17.36 -1.64
CA HIS A 102 -8.51 -16.72 -2.81
C HIS A 102 -7.44 -16.09 -3.71
N TRP A 103 -6.53 -15.31 -3.14
CA TRP A 103 -5.49 -14.61 -3.91
C TRP A 103 -4.61 -15.58 -4.67
N SER A 104 -4.11 -16.63 -4.02
CA SER A 104 -3.26 -17.63 -4.68
C SER A 104 -3.98 -18.33 -5.84
N HIS A 105 -5.27 -18.64 -5.71
CA HIS A 105 -6.02 -19.26 -6.78
C HIS A 105 -6.40 -18.28 -7.91
N LEU A 106 -6.66 -16.99 -7.60
CA LEU A 106 -6.81 -15.97 -8.65
C LEU A 106 -5.53 -15.80 -9.47
N GLU A 107 -4.37 -15.80 -8.81
CA GLU A 107 -3.06 -15.74 -9.46
C GLU A 107 -2.81 -16.98 -10.33
N LEU A 108 -3.11 -18.19 -9.83
CA LEU A 108 -3.00 -19.43 -10.60
C LEU A 108 -3.91 -19.43 -11.82
N GLN A 109 -5.14 -18.95 -11.68
CA GLN A 109 -6.08 -18.86 -12.82
C GLN A 109 -5.61 -17.84 -13.86
N LYS A 110 -5.27 -16.64 -13.41
CA LYS A 110 -4.96 -15.52 -14.31
C LYS A 110 -3.66 -15.74 -15.09
N TYR A 111 -2.58 -16.09 -14.41
CA TYR A 111 -1.25 -16.13 -15.03
C TYR A 111 -0.86 -17.53 -15.50
N PHE A 112 -1.35 -18.55 -14.83
CA PHE A 112 -0.96 -19.94 -15.12
C PHE A 112 -2.06 -20.78 -15.76
N GLY A 113 -3.29 -20.25 -15.88
CA GLY A 113 -4.43 -20.97 -16.45
C GLY A 113 -4.81 -22.24 -15.65
N TYR A 114 -4.45 -22.29 -14.36
CA TYR A 114 -4.78 -23.41 -13.50
C TYR A 114 -6.07 -23.14 -12.72
N HIS A 115 -7.10 -23.90 -13.01
CA HIS A 115 -8.44 -23.76 -12.41
C HIS A 115 -8.74 -24.82 -11.33
N GLY A 116 -7.75 -25.65 -11.00
CA GLY A 116 -7.84 -26.63 -9.91
C GLY A 116 -7.60 -26.01 -8.54
N VAL A 117 -7.54 -26.85 -7.51
CA VAL A 117 -7.24 -26.44 -6.13
C VAL A 117 -5.81 -26.84 -5.80
N LEU A 118 -5.01 -25.86 -5.36
CA LEU A 118 -3.66 -26.11 -4.86
C LEU A 118 -3.73 -26.65 -3.42
N ASN A 119 -3.19 -27.84 -3.22
CA ASN A 119 -3.05 -28.52 -1.95
C ASN A 119 -1.90 -29.54 -2.00
N LYS A 120 -1.72 -30.32 -0.95
CA LYS A 120 -0.63 -31.32 -0.87
C LYS A 120 -0.66 -32.36 -2.00
N ASN A 121 -1.83 -32.67 -2.57
CA ASN A 121 -1.98 -33.72 -3.60
C ASN A 121 -1.70 -33.18 -5.00
N THR A 122 -1.92 -31.88 -5.23
CA THR A 122 -1.74 -31.19 -6.52
C THR A 122 -0.44 -30.38 -6.57
N ALA A 123 0.31 -30.32 -5.47
CA ALA A 123 1.50 -29.48 -5.36
C ALA A 123 2.53 -29.73 -6.46
N LYS A 124 2.80 -31.00 -6.79
CA LYS A 124 3.77 -31.37 -7.84
C LYS A 124 3.31 -30.91 -9.22
N GLU A 125 2.08 -31.17 -9.57
CA GLU A 125 1.46 -30.74 -10.84
C GLU A 125 1.55 -29.21 -11.00
N VAL A 126 1.17 -28.46 -9.96
CA VAL A 126 1.17 -27.00 -10.01
C VAL A 126 2.60 -26.44 -10.05
N TRP A 127 3.54 -27.05 -9.32
CA TRP A 127 4.96 -26.71 -9.39
C TRP A 127 5.51 -26.83 -10.81
N GLU A 128 5.29 -27.96 -11.44
CA GLU A 128 5.76 -28.24 -12.80
C GLU A 128 5.11 -27.29 -13.83
N LEU A 129 3.78 -27.09 -13.74
CA LEU A 129 3.04 -26.19 -14.61
C LEU A 129 3.53 -24.73 -14.50
N CYS A 130 3.61 -24.23 -13.27
CA CYS A 130 4.00 -22.83 -13.05
C CYS A 130 5.44 -22.57 -13.52
N ASN A 131 6.36 -23.47 -13.22
CA ASN A 131 7.76 -23.29 -13.58
C ASN A 131 7.98 -23.44 -15.09
N GLN A 132 7.26 -24.33 -15.74
CA GLN A 132 7.26 -24.43 -17.22
C GLN A 132 6.81 -23.11 -17.84
N LYS A 133 5.74 -22.48 -17.30
CA LYS A 133 5.23 -21.20 -17.82
C LYS A 133 6.16 -20.04 -17.50
N LEU A 134 6.76 -19.98 -16.31
CA LEU A 134 7.75 -18.95 -15.96
C LEU A 134 9.02 -19.02 -16.82
N ALA A 135 9.34 -20.19 -17.39
CA ALA A 135 10.41 -20.31 -18.37
C ALA A 135 10.09 -19.62 -19.71
N ASP A 136 8.82 -19.33 -19.98
CA ASP A 136 8.39 -18.61 -21.19
C ASP A 136 8.53 -17.07 -20.99
N PRO A 137 9.08 -16.33 -21.98
CA PRO A 137 9.18 -14.87 -21.90
C PRO A 137 7.85 -14.12 -21.67
N SER A 138 6.70 -14.75 -22.00
CA SER A 138 5.37 -14.18 -21.77
C SER A 138 5.02 -13.98 -20.28
N LEU A 139 5.82 -14.54 -19.37
CA LEU A 139 5.69 -14.33 -17.91
C LEU A 139 6.91 -13.61 -17.31
N SER A 140 7.61 -12.78 -18.09
CA SER A 140 8.54 -11.80 -17.56
C SER A 140 7.80 -10.73 -16.72
N VAL A 141 8.53 -9.97 -15.92
CA VAL A 141 7.94 -8.90 -15.07
C VAL A 141 7.11 -7.92 -15.88
N ARG A 142 7.63 -7.41 -17.01
CA ARG A 142 6.88 -6.47 -17.87
C ARG A 142 5.65 -7.12 -18.49
N SER A 143 5.75 -8.39 -18.87
CA SER A 143 4.62 -9.16 -19.42
C SER A 143 3.54 -9.40 -18.38
N LEU A 144 3.88 -9.69 -17.13
CA LEU A 144 2.92 -9.82 -16.02
C LEU A 144 2.19 -8.50 -15.74
N ILE A 145 2.90 -7.37 -15.75
CA ILE A 145 2.33 -6.03 -15.59
C ILE A 145 1.34 -5.74 -16.73
N ARG A 146 1.72 -5.99 -18.00
CA ARG A 146 0.84 -5.80 -19.17
C ARG A 146 -0.40 -6.68 -19.13
N GLN A 147 -0.23 -7.98 -18.83
CA GLN A 147 -1.35 -8.92 -18.70
C GLN A 147 -2.34 -8.51 -17.58
N SER A 148 -1.89 -7.71 -16.64
CA SER A 148 -2.70 -7.18 -15.56
C SER A 148 -3.42 -5.88 -15.92
N ASN A 149 -3.24 -5.38 -17.15
CA ASN A 149 -3.80 -4.10 -17.62
C ASN A 149 -3.40 -2.92 -16.71
N VAL A 150 -2.14 -2.90 -16.24
CA VAL A 150 -1.62 -1.83 -15.39
C VAL A 150 -1.21 -0.65 -16.25
N THR A 151 -1.60 0.56 -15.85
CA THR A 151 -1.24 1.81 -16.52
C THR A 151 -0.22 2.65 -15.75
N LEU A 152 -0.24 2.54 -14.43
CA LEU A 152 0.66 3.29 -13.56
C LEU A 152 0.96 2.52 -12.28
N ILE A 153 2.21 2.63 -11.83
CA ILE A 153 2.72 2.08 -10.57
C ILE A 153 3.44 3.19 -9.81
N CYS A 154 3.07 3.43 -8.55
CA CYS A 154 3.89 4.20 -7.62
C CYS A 154 4.63 3.24 -6.68
N THR A 155 5.95 3.32 -6.71
CA THR A 155 6.84 2.57 -5.81
C THR A 155 6.90 3.22 -4.42
N THR A 156 7.77 2.76 -3.54
CA THR A 156 8.00 3.38 -2.22
C THR A 156 9.48 3.66 -2.08
N ASP A 157 9.87 4.94 -2.05
CA ASP A 157 11.25 5.38 -2.22
C ASP A 157 11.70 6.31 -1.09
N ASP A 158 12.94 6.14 -0.67
CA ASP A 158 13.56 6.93 0.40
C ASP A 158 14.13 8.25 -0.15
N PRO A 159 14.11 9.36 0.61
CA PRO A 159 14.74 10.62 0.22
C PRO A 159 16.17 10.52 -0.31
N VAL A 160 16.95 9.54 0.12
CA VAL A 160 18.34 9.35 -0.33
C VAL A 160 18.47 8.60 -1.66
N ASP A 161 17.39 8.02 -2.17
CA ASP A 161 17.42 7.19 -3.38
C ASP A 161 17.77 8.02 -4.63
N SER A 162 18.63 7.46 -5.48
CA SER A 162 19.04 8.08 -6.73
C SER A 162 17.96 8.13 -7.81
N LEU A 163 16.91 7.31 -7.65
CA LEU A 163 15.84 7.07 -8.61
C LEU A 163 16.37 6.68 -10.01
N GLU A 164 17.50 6.01 -10.08
CA GLU A 164 18.14 5.68 -11.36
C GLU A 164 17.27 4.80 -12.25
N TRP A 165 16.53 3.86 -11.64
CA TRP A 165 15.66 2.95 -12.37
C TRP A 165 14.41 3.65 -12.90
N HIS A 166 13.86 4.58 -12.13
CA HIS A 166 12.76 5.46 -12.59
C HIS A 166 13.20 6.31 -13.78
N LYS A 167 14.43 6.90 -13.72
CA LYS A 167 15.00 7.67 -14.84
C LYS A 167 15.18 6.83 -16.09
N LYS A 168 15.60 5.57 -15.95
CA LYS A 168 15.79 4.64 -17.06
C LYS A 168 14.44 4.23 -17.65
N LEU A 169 13.46 3.86 -16.81
CA LEU A 169 12.11 3.51 -17.24
C LEU A 169 11.39 4.66 -17.94
N ALA A 170 11.51 5.88 -17.43
CA ALA A 170 10.92 7.07 -18.06
C ALA A 170 11.46 7.39 -19.49
N LYS A 171 12.57 6.78 -19.88
CA LYS A 171 13.20 6.92 -21.21
C LYS A 171 13.05 5.67 -22.08
N ASP A 172 12.39 4.65 -21.58
CA ASP A 172 12.25 3.37 -22.26
C ASP A 172 10.92 3.29 -23.00
N ASP A 173 10.93 3.67 -24.27
CA ASP A 173 9.76 3.64 -25.15
C ASP A 173 9.21 2.21 -25.39
N SER A 174 9.95 1.17 -24.98
CA SER A 174 9.50 -0.22 -25.09
C SER A 174 8.54 -0.64 -23.97
N PHE A 175 8.35 0.22 -22.95
CA PHE A 175 7.48 -0.05 -21.82
C PHE A 175 6.56 1.14 -21.53
N GLU A 176 5.29 0.97 -21.82
CA GLU A 176 4.27 2.01 -21.81
C GLU A 176 3.70 2.34 -20.42
N VAL A 177 3.96 1.52 -19.43
CA VAL A 177 3.43 1.70 -18.07
C VAL A 177 4.26 2.73 -17.32
N GLN A 178 3.62 3.73 -16.74
CA GLN A 178 4.30 4.74 -15.95
C GLN A 178 4.75 4.15 -14.60
N VAL A 179 6.02 4.29 -14.25
CA VAL A 179 6.58 3.90 -12.96
C VAL A 179 7.12 5.14 -12.27
N LEU A 180 6.39 5.63 -11.28
CA LEU A 180 6.67 6.87 -10.59
C LEU A 180 7.15 6.60 -9.15
N PRO A 181 8.07 7.43 -8.62
CA PRO A 181 8.46 7.32 -7.22
C PRO A 181 7.37 7.85 -6.29
N ALA A 182 7.23 7.27 -5.10
CA ALA A 182 6.50 7.86 -3.99
C ALA A 182 7.46 8.18 -2.84
N TRP A 183 7.26 9.31 -2.21
CA TRP A 183 8.12 9.86 -1.19
C TRP A 183 7.85 9.28 0.19
N ARG A 184 8.82 8.57 0.79
CA ARG A 184 8.70 7.99 2.15
C ARG A 184 9.88 8.40 3.04
N PRO A 185 9.75 9.49 3.82
CA PRO A 185 10.85 10.06 4.59
C PRO A 185 10.99 9.51 6.03
N ASP A 186 10.44 8.34 6.34
CA ASP A 186 10.34 7.84 7.72
C ASP A 186 11.68 7.74 8.44
N LYS A 187 12.78 7.42 7.72
CA LYS A 187 14.11 7.35 8.33
C LYS A 187 14.62 8.72 8.78
N ALA A 188 14.22 9.80 8.11
CA ALA A 188 14.54 11.17 8.52
C ALA A 188 13.69 11.64 9.72
N MET A 189 12.53 11.01 9.93
CA MET A 189 11.63 11.31 11.04
C MET A 189 12.00 10.54 12.32
N ASN A 190 12.50 9.32 12.19
CA ASN A 190 12.70 8.40 13.31
C ASN A 190 13.98 8.71 14.10
N ILE A 191 14.02 9.88 14.73
CA ILE A 191 15.17 10.45 15.47
C ILE A 191 15.68 9.53 16.59
N GLU A 192 14.81 8.69 17.15
CA GLU A 192 15.13 7.76 18.25
C GLU A 192 15.98 6.55 17.78
N LYS A 193 16.00 6.24 16.48
CA LYS A 193 16.66 5.05 15.98
C LYS A 193 18.19 5.15 16.05
N PRO A 194 18.91 4.06 16.40
CA PRO A 194 20.36 4.07 16.50
C PRO A 194 21.08 4.55 15.24
N VAL A 195 20.55 4.16 14.06
CA VAL A 195 21.13 4.46 12.73
C VAL A 195 20.82 5.87 12.21
N TYR A 196 20.19 6.72 13.02
CA TYR A 196 19.71 8.04 12.57
C TYR A 196 20.84 8.95 12.06
N GLN A 197 21.97 9.03 12.77
CA GLN A 197 23.11 9.87 12.35
C GLN A 197 23.73 9.40 11.03
N ASP A 198 23.87 8.09 10.85
CA ASP A 198 24.37 7.51 9.59
C ASP A 198 23.41 7.83 8.42
N TYR A 199 22.12 7.83 8.70
CA TYR A 199 21.12 8.22 7.71
C TYR A 199 21.23 9.70 7.34
N LEU A 200 21.43 10.60 8.31
CA LEU A 200 21.61 12.04 8.04
C LEU A 200 22.87 12.30 7.19
N ALA A 201 23.95 11.54 7.39
CA ALA A 201 25.14 11.64 6.54
C ALA A 201 24.82 11.31 5.08
N LYS A 202 24.06 10.22 4.83
CA LYS A 202 23.59 9.84 3.47
C LYS A 202 22.67 10.89 2.87
N LEU A 203 21.76 11.46 3.67
CA LEU A 203 20.86 12.50 3.20
C LEU A 203 21.61 13.79 2.87
N SER A 204 22.62 14.13 3.67
CA SER A 204 23.51 15.27 3.41
C SER A 204 24.24 15.11 2.07
N GLU A 205 24.78 13.92 1.81
CA GLU A 205 25.41 13.59 0.53
C GLU A 205 24.43 13.67 -0.64
N ALA A 206 23.26 13.02 -0.52
CA ALA A 206 22.26 12.96 -1.58
C ALA A 206 21.65 14.34 -1.92
N SER A 207 21.51 15.22 -0.92
CA SER A 207 20.94 16.56 -1.10
C SER A 207 21.99 17.64 -1.42
N GLY A 208 23.27 17.37 -1.15
CA GLY A 208 24.35 18.37 -1.18
C GLY A 208 24.24 19.46 -0.08
N VAL A 209 23.43 19.22 0.95
CA VAL A 209 23.19 20.16 2.08
C VAL A 209 23.82 19.58 3.35
N PRO A 210 24.85 20.18 3.94
CA PRO A 210 25.34 19.80 5.26
C PRO A 210 24.24 19.94 6.32
N ILE A 211 24.04 18.90 7.14
CA ILE A 211 22.94 18.86 8.13
C ILE A 211 23.54 18.96 9.53
N HIS A 212 23.43 20.16 10.14
CA HIS A 212 23.88 20.44 11.50
C HIS A 212 22.74 20.93 12.41
N THR A 213 21.64 21.39 11.82
CA THR A 213 20.46 21.90 12.51
C THR A 213 19.19 21.28 11.92
N PHE A 214 18.07 21.39 12.64
CA PHE A 214 16.78 20.99 12.08
C PHE A 214 16.39 21.82 10.85
N ALA A 215 16.79 23.10 10.84
CA ALA A 215 16.62 23.95 9.66
C ALA A 215 17.38 23.40 8.43
N ASP A 216 18.59 22.88 8.61
CA ASP A 216 19.35 22.24 7.52
C ASP A 216 18.65 20.95 7.04
N LEU A 217 18.13 20.15 7.98
CA LEU A 217 17.35 18.95 7.63
C LEU A 217 16.15 19.32 6.77
N LYS A 218 15.37 20.33 7.15
CA LYS A 218 14.24 20.84 6.36
C LYS A 218 14.69 21.24 4.95
N LYS A 219 15.80 21.96 4.82
CA LYS A 219 16.37 22.36 3.53
C LYS A 219 16.79 21.16 2.67
N ALA A 220 17.48 20.19 3.27
CA ALA A 220 17.90 18.98 2.58
C ALA A 220 16.69 18.18 2.05
N LEU A 221 15.66 17.99 2.87
CA LEU A 221 14.43 17.32 2.48
C LEU A 221 13.68 18.07 1.37
N SER A 222 13.55 19.39 1.48
CA SER A 222 12.91 20.21 0.43
C SER A 222 13.62 20.08 -0.92
N SER A 223 14.96 20.13 -0.93
CA SER A 223 15.76 19.88 -2.14
C SER A 223 15.52 18.50 -2.72
N ARG A 224 15.42 17.46 -1.87
CA ARG A 224 15.11 16.10 -2.34
C ARG A 224 13.67 15.95 -2.85
N MET A 225 12.70 16.63 -2.22
CA MET A 225 11.33 16.67 -2.74
C MET A 225 11.25 17.32 -4.13
N ASP A 226 12.02 18.39 -4.40
CA ASP A 226 12.08 19.00 -5.72
C ASP A 226 12.66 18.03 -6.76
N PHE A 227 13.68 17.27 -6.37
CA PHE A 227 14.21 16.20 -7.21
C PHE A 227 13.15 15.11 -7.50
N PHE A 228 12.44 14.63 -6.48
CA PHE A 228 11.36 13.66 -6.66
C PHE A 228 10.23 14.21 -7.53
N ALA A 229 9.84 15.47 -7.34
CA ALA A 229 8.85 16.14 -8.18
C ALA A 229 9.28 16.17 -9.64
N SER A 230 10.57 16.42 -9.93
CA SER A 230 11.12 16.37 -11.29
C SER A 230 11.06 14.98 -11.93
N MET A 231 10.85 13.94 -11.12
CA MET A 231 10.67 12.55 -11.55
C MET A 231 9.20 12.11 -11.60
N GLY A 232 8.26 13.05 -11.47
CA GLY A 232 6.83 12.78 -11.55
C GLY A 232 6.18 12.35 -10.22
N CYS A 233 6.90 12.45 -9.10
CA CYS A 233 6.32 12.17 -7.77
C CYS A 233 5.18 13.14 -7.46
N SER A 234 4.02 12.60 -7.08
CA SER A 234 2.87 13.37 -6.56
C SER A 234 2.27 12.73 -5.29
N VAL A 235 2.94 11.72 -4.76
CA VAL A 235 2.46 10.88 -3.67
C VAL A 235 3.51 10.81 -2.56
N SER A 236 3.08 11.04 -1.33
CA SER A 236 3.88 10.75 -0.13
C SER A 236 3.27 9.61 0.65
N ASP A 237 4.09 8.92 1.42
CA ASP A 237 3.70 7.80 2.27
C ASP A 237 4.43 7.87 3.61
N HIS A 238 3.73 7.50 4.69
CA HIS A 238 4.26 7.44 6.04
C HIS A 238 3.78 6.20 6.76
N ALA A 239 4.70 5.51 7.44
CA ALA A 239 4.36 4.41 8.36
C ALA A 239 4.55 4.88 9.80
N LEU A 240 3.46 5.28 10.42
CA LEU A 240 3.43 5.85 11.76
C LEU A 240 2.99 4.81 12.80
N GLU A 241 3.46 4.94 14.03
CA GLU A 241 2.87 4.21 15.16
C GLU A 241 1.40 4.64 15.34
N TYR A 242 1.15 5.94 15.37
CA TYR A 242 -0.14 6.62 15.30
C TYR A 242 0.08 8.06 14.80
N VAL A 243 -0.97 8.77 14.45
CA VAL A 243 -0.85 10.18 14.03
C VAL A 243 -0.72 11.04 15.29
N MET A 244 0.52 11.37 15.65
CA MET A 244 0.86 12.09 16.88
C MET A 244 0.72 13.59 16.72
N TYR A 245 0.42 14.27 17.85
CA TYR A 245 0.46 15.71 17.95
C TYR A 245 0.96 16.16 19.33
N ALA A 246 2.23 16.51 19.40
CA ALA A 246 2.90 17.03 20.59
C ALA A 246 3.68 18.31 20.19
N PRO A 247 3.02 19.48 20.09
CA PRO A 247 3.67 20.70 19.62
C PRO A 247 4.74 21.17 20.59
N ALA A 248 5.81 21.76 20.02
CA ALA A 248 6.91 22.39 20.74
C ALA A 248 7.40 23.63 19.97
N SER A 249 8.13 24.49 20.62
CA SER A 249 8.72 25.68 19.97
C SER A 249 9.87 25.28 19.03
N GLU A 250 10.23 26.17 18.11
CA GLU A 250 11.36 25.93 17.21
C GLU A 250 12.67 25.75 17.99
N GLU A 251 12.87 26.49 19.06
CA GLU A 251 14.05 26.41 19.92
C GLU A 251 14.12 25.03 20.63
N GLU A 252 12.98 24.51 21.12
CA GLU A 252 12.92 23.18 21.73
C GLU A 252 13.26 22.09 20.70
N ILE A 253 12.73 22.19 19.48
CA ILE A 253 13.02 21.21 18.41
C ILE A 253 14.50 21.25 18.00
N GLU A 254 15.08 22.46 17.86
CA GLU A 254 16.52 22.58 17.57
C GLU A 254 17.38 22.01 18.71
N ALA A 255 16.98 22.21 19.96
CA ALA A 255 17.68 21.61 21.11
C ALA A 255 17.60 20.08 21.11
N ILE A 256 16.43 19.50 20.81
CA ILE A 256 16.25 18.04 20.67
C ILE A 256 17.15 17.49 19.55
N PHE A 257 17.16 18.17 18.40
CA PHE A 257 17.97 17.76 17.26
C PHE A 257 19.47 17.83 17.57
N ALA A 258 19.94 18.94 18.16
CA ALA A 258 21.33 19.12 18.59
C ALA A 258 21.75 18.06 19.64
N LYS A 259 20.87 17.75 20.59
CA LYS A 259 21.07 16.68 21.57
C LYS A 259 21.29 15.33 20.87
N ARG A 260 20.48 15.00 19.86
CA ARG A 260 20.64 13.76 19.10
C ARG A 260 21.96 13.72 18.33
N LEU A 261 22.33 14.81 17.68
CA LEU A 261 23.59 14.89 16.92
C LEU A 261 24.83 14.75 17.79
N SER A 262 24.76 15.21 19.06
CA SER A 262 25.83 15.01 20.05
C SER A 262 25.87 13.62 20.69
N GLY A 263 25.01 12.69 20.24
CA GLY A 263 24.94 11.32 20.78
C GLY A 263 24.05 11.18 22.03
N GLY A 264 23.30 12.21 22.39
CA GLY A 264 22.36 12.17 23.51
C GLY A 264 21.17 11.26 23.26
N THR A 265 20.64 10.65 24.33
CA THR A 265 19.43 9.81 24.27
C THR A 265 18.18 10.67 24.19
N ILE A 266 17.32 10.39 23.22
CA ILE A 266 16.03 11.05 23.03
C ILE A 266 14.98 10.39 23.93
N THR A 267 14.27 11.16 24.72
CA THR A 267 13.13 10.71 25.52
C THR A 267 11.89 10.53 24.63
N ARG A 268 10.89 9.79 25.10
CA ARG A 268 9.64 9.63 24.36
C ARG A 268 8.92 10.95 24.08
N SER A 269 8.95 11.90 25.02
CA SER A 269 8.37 13.23 24.81
C SER A 269 9.09 13.99 23.72
N GLU A 270 10.42 14.03 23.77
CA GLU A 270 11.26 14.66 22.73
C GLU A 270 11.06 14.03 21.36
N GLU A 271 10.93 12.69 21.30
CA GLU A 271 10.62 11.96 20.07
C GLU A 271 9.30 12.43 19.45
N LEU A 272 8.22 12.48 20.24
CA LEU A 272 6.90 12.89 19.79
C LEU A 272 6.88 14.37 19.34
N GLN A 273 7.56 15.24 20.07
CA GLN A 273 7.71 16.65 19.70
C GLN A 273 8.44 16.81 18.36
N PHE A 274 9.56 16.13 18.20
CA PHE A 274 10.31 16.17 16.94
C PHE A 274 9.51 15.61 15.77
N LYS A 275 8.87 14.43 15.93
CA LYS A 275 8.04 13.82 14.89
C LYS A 275 6.85 14.69 14.51
N THR A 276 6.23 15.37 15.47
CA THR A 276 5.17 16.36 15.21
C THR A 276 5.69 17.51 14.36
N ALA A 277 6.81 18.14 14.74
CA ALA A 277 7.40 19.22 13.98
C ALA A 277 7.82 18.79 12.56
N PHE A 278 8.37 17.58 12.44
CA PHE A 278 8.72 16.97 11.16
C PHE A 278 7.49 16.78 10.28
N MET A 279 6.43 16.15 10.79
CA MET A 279 5.20 15.88 10.05
C MET A 279 4.46 17.16 9.64
N LEU A 280 4.45 18.18 10.48
CA LEU A 280 3.93 19.52 10.13
C LEU A 280 4.72 20.15 8.99
N PHE A 281 6.05 20.05 9.04
CA PHE A 281 6.90 20.56 7.97
C PHE A 281 6.63 19.84 6.63
N VAL A 282 6.69 18.52 6.60
CA VAL A 282 6.48 17.78 5.35
C VAL A 282 5.04 17.91 4.82
N GLY A 283 4.04 17.97 5.71
CA GLY A 283 2.65 18.21 5.32
C GLY A 283 2.47 19.53 4.56
N ARG A 284 3.10 20.61 5.05
CA ARG A 284 3.12 21.91 4.36
C ARG A 284 3.85 21.84 3.01
N GLU A 285 4.97 21.13 2.96
CA GLU A 285 5.73 20.94 1.72
C GLU A 285 4.93 20.13 0.68
N TYR A 286 4.11 19.16 1.12
CA TYR A 286 3.19 18.43 0.25
C TYR A 286 2.09 19.34 -0.30
N ALA A 287 1.48 20.16 0.54
CA ALA A 287 0.47 21.13 0.12
C ALA A 287 1.01 22.10 -0.95
N LYS A 288 2.24 22.63 -0.77
CA LYS A 288 2.90 23.51 -1.75
C LYS A 288 3.10 22.84 -3.10
N ARG A 289 3.38 21.54 -3.12
CA ARG A 289 3.63 20.77 -4.36
C ARG A 289 2.38 20.11 -4.94
N GLY A 290 1.24 20.22 -4.27
CA GLY A 290 0.00 19.54 -4.66
C GLY A 290 0.07 18.01 -4.49
N TRP A 291 1.02 17.51 -3.67
CA TRP A 291 1.16 16.08 -3.40
C TRP A 291 0.08 15.57 -2.44
N VAL A 292 -0.27 14.31 -2.60
CA VAL A 292 -1.16 13.61 -1.67
C VAL A 292 -0.35 13.06 -0.50
N MET A 293 -0.84 13.29 0.71
CA MET A 293 -0.28 12.73 1.93
C MET A 293 -0.99 11.42 2.29
N GLN A 294 -0.26 10.31 2.35
CA GLN A 294 -0.77 9.03 2.84
C GLN A 294 -0.23 8.75 4.24
N LEU A 295 -1.14 8.52 5.19
CA LEU A 295 -0.82 8.25 6.60
C LEU A 295 -1.22 6.82 6.93
N HIS A 296 -0.26 5.89 6.93
CA HIS A 296 -0.44 4.52 7.42
C HIS A 296 -0.07 4.46 8.89
N TYR A 297 -0.95 3.97 9.76
CA TYR A 297 -0.69 3.89 11.19
C TYR A 297 -1.33 2.66 11.86
N GLY A 298 -1.00 2.44 13.13
CA GLY A 298 -1.62 1.40 13.93
C GLY A 298 -0.87 0.07 13.90
N CYS A 299 0.40 0.05 13.50
CA CYS A 299 1.26 -1.13 13.57
C CYS A 299 2.15 -1.12 14.82
N LYS A 300 2.08 -2.17 15.61
CA LYS A 300 3.10 -2.48 16.61
C LYS A 300 4.11 -3.44 15.98
N ARG A 301 5.33 -2.95 15.78
CA ARG A 301 6.39 -3.66 15.07
C ARG A 301 7.17 -4.61 15.98
N ASP A 302 7.72 -5.65 15.38
CA ASP A 302 8.78 -6.50 15.93
C ASP A 302 8.45 -7.12 17.31
N ASN A 303 7.23 -7.66 17.46
CA ASN A 303 6.72 -8.13 18.76
C ASN A 303 7.42 -9.38 19.29
N ASN A 304 8.20 -10.10 18.47
CA ASN A 304 8.92 -11.30 18.85
C ASN A 304 10.43 -11.03 18.80
N THR A 305 11.00 -10.56 19.92
CA THR A 305 12.41 -10.19 20.00
C THR A 305 13.38 -11.29 19.55
N PRO A 306 13.26 -12.57 19.99
CA PRO A 306 14.15 -13.63 19.51
C PRO A 306 14.09 -13.84 17.99
N MET A 307 12.93 -13.64 17.36
CA MET A 307 12.80 -13.77 15.91
C MET A 307 13.27 -12.53 15.18
N PHE A 308 13.11 -11.33 15.76
CA PHE A 308 13.69 -10.11 15.24
C PHE A 308 15.24 -10.18 15.21
N ASP A 309 15.83 -10.64 16.29
CA ASP A 309 17.29 -10.83 16.39
C ASP A 309 17.81 -11.83 15.33
N LYS A 310 17.00 -12.82 14.97
CA LYS A 310 17.35 -13.85 13.99
C LYS A 310 17.09 -13.45 12.55
N LEU A 311 15.98 -12.79 12.26
CA LEU A 311 15.45 -12.57 10.90
C LEU A 311 15.38 -11.10 10.48
N GLY A 312 15.46 -10.17 11.43
CA GLY A 312 15.28 -8.75 11.18
C GLY A 312 13.79 -8.31 11.06
N PRO A 313 13.57 -7.06 10.61
CA PRO A 313 12.24 -6.47 10.45
C PRO A 313 11.47 -7.07 9.27
N ASP A 314 10.17 -6.79 9.20
CA ASP A 314 9.26 -7.15 8.10
C ASP A 314 9.17 -8.66 7.80
N THR A 315 9.32 -9.49 8.82
CA THR A 315 9.31 -10.96 8.68
C THR A 315 8.04 -11.63 9.22
N GLY A 316 6.99 -10.85 9.51
CA GLY A 316 5.66 -11.34 9.86
C GLY A 316 5.38 -11.41 11.37
N TYR A 317 6.13 -10.69 12.20
CA TYR A 317 5.95 -10.64 13.67
C TYR A 317 5.35 -9.32 14.17
N ASP A 318 4.72 -8.57 13.30
CA ASP A 318 3.99 -7.35 13.61
C ASP A 318 2.54 -7.65 13.99
N CYS A 319 1.90 -6.74 14.71
CA CYS A 319 0.49 -6.83 15.05
C CYS A 319 -0.20 -5.46 15.06
N ILE A 320 -1.53 -5.48 15.19
CA ILE A 320 -2.34 -4.28 15.35
C ILE A 320 -2.02 -3.63 16.68
N ASN A 321 -1.81 -2.32 16.67
CA ASN A 321 -1.77 -1.47 17.85
C ASN A 321 -3.12 -0.77 18.03
N ASN A 322 -3.65 -0.79 19.24
CA ASN A 322 -4.91 -0.10 19.57
C ASN A 322 -4.71 1.27 20.25
N TYR A 323 -3.46 1.70 20.45
CA TYR A 323 -3.17 3.05 20.93
C TYR A 323 -3.09 4.01 19.73
N ALA A 324 -4.17 4.73 19.48
CA ALA A 324 -4.27 5.70 18.41
C ALA A 324 -5.26 6.79 18.81
N PRO A 325 -4.85 7.80 19.61
CA PRO A 325 -5.74 8.85 20.07
C PRO A 325 -6.24 9.70 18.90
N SER A 326 -7.54 9.61 18.60
CA SER A 326 -8.19 10.35 17.51
C SER A 326 -8.10 11.86 17.70
N SER A 327 -8.03 12.35 18.95
CA SER A 327 -7.83 13.76 19.25
C SER A 327 -6.50 14.31 18.71
N GLU A 328 -5.41 13.57 18.85
CA GLU A 328 -4.11 14.01 18.32
C GLU A 328 -4.11 14.04 16.79
N MET A 329 -4.76 13.07 16.13
CA MET A 329 -4.94 13.09 14.69
C MET A 329 -5.73 14.32 14.23
N ALA A 330 -6.84 14.63 14.92
CA ALA A 330 -7.64 15.82 14.61
C ALA A 330 -6.84 17.10 14.82
N ASP A 331 -6.06 17.19 15.90
CA ASP A 331 -5.21 18.35 16.19
C ASP A 331 -4.09 18.53 15.16
N TYR A 332 -3.47 17.44 14.69
CA TYR A 332 -2.47 17.46 13.62
C TYR A 332 -3.07 18.00 12.31
N LEU A 333 -4.21 17.46 11.87
CA LEU A 333 -4.87 17.94 10.66
C LEU A 333 -5.32 19.40 10.81
N ASN A 334 -5.84 19.77 11.98
CA ASN A 334 -6.23 21.14 12.27
C ASN A 334 -5.05 22.11 12.24
N ALA A 335 -3.88 21.72 12.73
CA ALA A 335 -2.68 22.55 12.69
C ALA A 335 -2.25 22.92 11.26
N LEU A 336 -2.38 21.99 10.31
CA LEU A 336 -2.17 22.24 8.88
C LEU A 336 -3.33 23.04 8.26
N ASN A 337 -4.56 22.76 8.65
CA ASN A 337 -5.75 23.42 8.10
C ASN A 337 -5.82 24.91 8.49
N ARG A 338 -5.40 25.26 9.71
CA ARG A 338 -5.38 26.66 10.20
C ARG A 338 -4.54 27.61 9.35
N THR A 339 -3.55 27.09 8.65
CA THR A 339 -2.67 27.87 7.76
C THR A 339 -3.02 27.66 6.28
N ASN A 340 -4.13 26.99 5.96
CA ASN A 340 -4.52 26.57 4.61
C ASN A 340 -3.45 25.72 3.91
N GLU A 341 -2.73 24.92 4.67
CA GLU A 341 -1.63 24.05 4.19
C GLU A 341 -1.94 22.56 4.41
N LEU A 342 -3.22 22.19 4.61
CA LEU A 342 -3.63 20.80 4.67
C LEU A 342 -3.72 20.22 3.24
N PRO A 343 -2.84 19.27 2.86
CA PRO A 343 -2.90 18.64 1.54
C PRO A 343 -4.08 17.67 1.43
N LYS A 344 -4.37 17.21 0.22
CA LYS A 344 -5.19 16.00 0.03
C LYS A 344 -4.58 14.88 0.85
N THR A 345 -5.38 14.21 1.69
CA THR A 345 -4.85 13.24 2.67
C THR A 345 -5.68 11.95 2.67
N ILE A 346 -4.98 10.83 2.67
CA ILE A 346 -5.58 9.49 2.82
C ILE A 346 -5.08 8.90 4.13
N ILE A 347 -6.01 8.40 4.95
CA ILE A 347 -5.72 7.84 6.28
C ILE A 347 -6.00 6.34 6.26
N TYR A 348 -4.99 5.53 6.59
CA TYR A 348 -5.08 4.08 6.70
C TYR A 348 -4.81 3.66 8.14
N SER A 349 -5.72 2.92 8.75
CA SER A 349 -5.48 2.26 10.04
C SER A 349 -5.39 0.75 9.88
N LEU A 350 -4.46 0.12 10.61
CA LEU A 350 -4.46 -1.34 10.78
C LEU A 350 -5.56 -1.81 11.72
N ASN A 351 -6.07 -0.93 12.58
CA ASN A 351 -7.12 -1.27 13.53
C ASN A 351 -8.50 -0.96 12.92
N PRO A 352 -9.33 -1.97 12.59
CA PRO A 352 -10.66 -1.73 12.02
C PRO A 352 -11.61 -1.02 12.99
N ASN A 353 -11.33 -1.02 14.30
CA ASN A 353 -12.11 -0.26 15.28
C ASN A 353 -11.95 1.26 15.14
N ASP A 354 -10.95 1.73 14.39
CA ASP A 354 -10.72 3.14 14.13
C ASP A 354 -11.59 3.67 12.97
N ASN A 355 -12.27 2.80 12.21
CA ASN A 355 -13.02 3.19 11.02
C ASN A 355 -13.99 4.35 11.28
N GLN A 356 -14.81 4.28 12.36
CA GLN A 356 -15.74 5.35 12.68
C GLN A 356 -15.04 6.63 13.19
N ALA A 357 -13.95 6.48 13.96
CA ALA A 357 -13.17 7.63 14.41
C ALA A 357 -12.57 8.38 13.22
N ILE A 358 -11.97 7.65 12.28
CA ILE A 358 -11.46 8.22 11.03
C ILE A 358 -12.61 8.89 10.26
N GLY A 359 -13.70 8.16 10.01
CA GLY A 359 -14.85 8.66 9.24
C GLY A 359 -15.41 9.98 9.76
N THR A 360 -15.50 10.14 11.08
CA THR A 360 -15.97 11.40 11.69
C THR A 360 -14.94 12.52 11.59
N ILE A 361 -13.63 12.22 11.70
CA ILE A 361 -12.55 13.21 11.51
C ILE A 361 -12.52 13.72 10.07
N LEU A 362 -12.72 12.85 9.07
CA LEU A 362 -12.74 13.25 7.65
C LEU A 362 -13.72 14.38 7.40
N GLY A 363 -14.91 14.32 8.02
CA GLY A 363 -15.95 15.34 7.88
C GLY A 363 -15.57 16.71 8.43
N CYS A 364 -14.58 16.79 9.33
CA CYS A 364 -14.12 18.05 9.92
C CYS A 364 -13.25 18.89 8.97
N PHE A 365 -12.67 18.29 7.93
CA PHE A 365 -11.62 18.92 7.13
C PHE A 365 -11.88 18.88 5.61
N GLN A 366 -13.12 18.66 5.19
CA GLN A 366 -13.51 18.77 3.78
C GLN A 366 -13.62 20.22 3.34
N ASP A 367 -13.26 20.51 2.10
CA ASP A 367 -13.42 21.84 1.48
C ASP A 367 -13.66 21.70 -0.04
N SER A 368 -13.78 22.82 -0.74
CA SER A 368 -14.05 22.87 -2.18
C SER A 368 -12.81 22.66 -3.08
N THR A 369 -11.63 22.44 -2.52
CA THR A 369 -10.40 22.30 -3.30
C THR A 369 -10.26 20.94 -3.97
N ALA A 370 -10.88 19.90 -3.40
CA ALA A 370 -10.97 18.57 -4.00
C ALA A 370 -12.16 17.80 -3.45
N ALA A 371 -12.85 17.04 -4.29
CA ALA A 371 -13.85 16.07 -3.83
C ALA A 371 -13.17 15.00 -2.97
N ALA A 372 -13.79 14.65 -1.83
CA ALA A 372 -13.23 13.73 -0.84
C ALA A 372 -11.76 14.06 -0.49
N LYS A 373 -11.46 15.34 -0.28
CA LYS A 373 -10.11 15.86 -0.01
C LYS A 373 -9.38 15.07 1.06
N ILE A 374 -10.06 14.76 2.14
CA ILE A 374 -9.57 13.89 3.20
C ILE A 374 -10.43 12.62 3.15
N GLN A 375 -9.81 11.46 2.99
CA GLN A 375 -10.56 10.21 2.88
C GLN A 375 -9.89 9.07 3.64
N GLN A 376 -10.68 8.08 4.01
CA GLN A 376 -10.18 6.81 4.51
C GLN A 376 -9.66 5.99 3.34
N GLY A 377 -8.46 5.46 3.47
CA GLY A 377 -7.85 4.59 2.48
C GLY A 377 -8.47 3.19 2.43
N SER A 378 -8.09 2.42 1.43
CA SER A 378 -8.46 1.02 1.29
C SER A 378 -8.11 0.22 2.55
N ALA A 379 -8.90 -0.80 2.85
CA ALA A 379 -8.58 -1.73 3.93
C ALA A 379 -7.15 -2.27 3.71
N TRP A 380 -6.30 -2.08 4.72
CA TRP A 380 -4.86 -2.22 4.60
C TRP A 380 -4.33 -3.40 5.42
N TRP A 381 -3.35 -4.12 4.89
CA TRP A 381 -2.58 -5.20 5.48
C TRP A 381 -3.46 -6.29 6.15
N PHE A 382 -3.66 -6.25 7.49
CA PHE A 382 -4.46 -7.25 8.20
C PHE A 382 -5.96 -7.20 7.88
N ASN A 383 -6.43 -6.18 7.17
CA ASN A 383 -7.83 -5.94 6.83
C ASN A 383 -8.11 -6.01 5.32
N ASP A 384 -7.10 -6.29 4.47
CA ASP A 384 -7.25 -6.35 3.01
C ASP A 384 -7.92 -7.66 2.51
N HIS A 385 -8.85 -8.15 3.28
CA HIS A 385 -9.69 -9.32 3.00
C HIS A 385 -11.16 -8.89 2.80
N LYS A 386 -12.00 -9.83 2.32
CA LYS A 386 -13.40 -9.55 1.97
C LYS A 386 -14.14 -8.73 3.03
N THR A 387 -14.16 -9.19 4.27
CA THR A 387 -14.89 -8.53 5.35
C THR A 387 -14.29 -7.16 5.68
N GLY A 388 -12.96 -7.07 5.80
CA GLY A 388 -12.30 -5.80 6.10
C GLY A 388 -12.52 -4.74 5.00
N MET A 389 -12.50 -5.14 3.73
CA MET A 389 -12.82 -4.24 2.60
C MET A 389 -14.29 -3.77 2.65
N GLN A 390 -15.23 -4.70 2.93
CA GLN A 390 -16.64 -4.34 3.08
C GLN A 390 -16.85 -3.38 4.25
N ASP A 391 -16.30 -3.68 5.42
CA ASP A 391 -16.44 -2.84 6.62
C ASP A 391 -15.87 -1.44 6.41
N GLN A 392 -14.71 -1.33 5.75
CA GLN A 392 -14.11 -0.03 5.42
C GLN A 392 -15.01 0.77 4.46
N MET A 393 -15.49 0.15 3.36
CA MET A 393 -16.36 0.83 2.39
C MET A 393 -17.69 1.22 2.99
N ILE A 394 -18.30 0.38 3.83
CA ILE A 394 -19.57 0.69 4.54
C ILE A 394 -19.34 1.86 5.51
N SER A 395 -18.24 1.85 6.27
CA SER A 395 -17.92 2.96 7.18
C SER A 395 -17.73 4.27 6.41
N LEU A 396 -17.00 4.23 5.29
CA LEU A 396 -16.80 5.40 4.44
C LEU A 396 -18.11 5.89 3.80
N ALA A 397 -18.99 4.98 3.38
CA ALA A 397 -20.31 5.34 2.84
C ALA A 397 -21.19 6.02 3.89
N ASN A 398 -21.17 5.52 5.12
CA ASN A 398 -22.01 6.05 6.20
C ASN A 398 -21.56 7.41 6.73
N LEU A 399 -20.28 7.71 6.70
CA LEU A 399 -19.68 8.87 7.38
C LEU A 399 -18.98 9.85 6.43
N GLY A 400 -18.81 9.50 5.16
CA GLY A 400 -18.10 10.29 4.17
C GLY A 400 -18.70 10.16 2.78
N ASN A 401 -17.85 10.24 1.76
CA ASN A 401 -18.23 10.16 0.35
C ASN A 401 -17.59 8.95 -0.32
N LEU A 402 -18.27 7.80 -0.31
CA LEU A 402 -17.75 6.57 -0.96
C LEU A 402 -17.56 6.75 -2.47
N SER A 403 -18.42 7.54 -3.16
CA SER A 403 -18.28 7.74 -4.61
C SER A 403 -16.99 8.48 -5.00
N GLY A 404 -16.37 9.22 -4.07
CA GLY A 404 -15.08 9.86 -4.24
C GLY A 404 -13.86 9.01 -3.83
N PHE A 405 -14.08 7.76 -3.44
CA PHE A 405 -13.02 6.87 -2.97
C PHE A 405 -12.01 6.55 -4.09
N VAL A 406 -10.72 6.57 -3.77
CA VAL A 406 -9.63 6.30 -4.75
C VAL A 406 -9.39 4.82 -5.01
N GLY A 407 -10.16 3.94 -4.37
CA GLY A 407 -10.13 2.49 -4.64
C GLY A 407 -8.94 1.76 -4.04
N MET A 408 -8.63 0.62 -4.68
CA MET A 408 -7.65 -0.36 -4.22
C MET A 408 -6.22 0.02 -4.60
N LEU A 409 -5.29 -0.40 -3.79
CA LEU A 409 -3.84 -0.48 -4.01
C LEU A 409 -3.37 -1.90 -3.65
N THR A 410 -2.19 -2.33 -4.10
CA THR A 410 -1.72 -3.68 -3.79
C THR A 410 -0.94 -3.78 -2.48
N ASP A 411 -0.23 -2.76 -2.08
CA ASP A 411 0.74 -2.78 -0.97
C ASP A 411 1.67 -4.02 -1.03
N SER A 412 2.05 -4.44 -2.23
CA SER A 412 2.69 -5.73 -2.47
C SER A 412 4.09 -5.60 -3.06
N ARG A 413 4.89 -6.64 -2.81
CA ARG A 413 6.21 -6.88 -3.43
C ARG A 413 6.14 -7.86 -4.60
N SER A 414 4.97 -8.46 -4.89
CA SER A 414 4.81 -9.51 -5.91
C SER A 414 4.11 -8.98 -7.17
N PHE A 415 4.68 -9.28 -8.33
CA PHE A 415 4.10 -8.94 -9.64
C PHE A 415 2.84 -9.75 -9.99
N LEU A 416 2.48 -10.76 -9.21
CA LEU A 416 1.22 -11.49 -9.35
C LEU A 416 0.06 -10.85 -8.57
N SER A 417 0.34 -9.90 -7.68
CA SER A 417 -0.65 -9.33 -6.74
C SER A 417 -1.68 -8.40 -7.38
N TYR A 418 -1.56 -8.05 -8.65
CA TYR A 418 -2.56 -7.23 -9.35
C TYR A 418 -3.95 -7.88 -9.40
N THR A 419 -4.05 -9.20 -9.18
CA THR A 419 -5.33 -9.90 -8.98
C THR A 419 -6.11 -9.39 -7.77
N ARG A 420 -5.46 -8.69 -6.82
CA ARG A 420 -6.15 -8.04 -5.69
C ARG A 420 -7.08 -6.92 -6.15
N HIS A 421 -6.78 -6.25 -7.27
CA HIS A 421 -7.71 -5.28 -7.88
C HIS A 421 -8.98 -5.97 -8.37
N ASP A 422 -8.90 -7.14 -9.03
CA ASP A 422 -10.08 -7.91 -9.41
C ASP A 422 -10.88 -8.37 -8.18
N TYR A 423 -10.20 -8.86 -7.14
CA TYR A 423 -10.82 -9.24 -5.88
C TYR A 423 -11.61 -8.07 -5.25
N PHE A 424 -10.99 -6.88 -5.18
CA PHE A 424 -11.64 -5.67 -4.68
C PHE A 424 -12.86 -5.27 -5.52
N ARG A 425 -12.73 -5.27 -6.86
CA ARG A 425 -13.80 -4.89 -7.79
C ARG A 425 -15.04 -5.79 -7.64
N ARG A 426 -14.82 -7.09 -7.44
CA ARG A 426 -15.90 -8.04 -7.15
C ARG A 426 -16.60 -7.73 -5.82
N ILE A 427 -15.84 -7.40 -4.79
CA ILE A 427 -16.39 -7.03 -3.48
C ILE A 427 -17.19 -5.72 -3.58
N LEU A 428 -16.66 -4.72 -4.26
CA LEU A 428 -17.32 -3.43 -4.49
C LEU A 428 -18.66 -3.61 -5.23
N CYS A 429 -18.64 -4.29 -6.38
CA CYS A 429 -19.83 -4.51 -7.18
C CYS A 429 -20.86 -5.36 -6.44
N ASN A 430 -20.42 -6.34 -5.64
CA ASN A 430 -21.31 -7.14 -4.83
C ASN A 430 -21.96 -6.35 -3.69
N LEU A 431 -21.22 -5.43 -3.08
CA LEU A 431 -21.74 -4.52 -2.05
C LEU A 431 -22.83 -3.61 -2.64
N PHE A 432 -22.56 -2.97 -3.78
CA PHE A 432 -23.53 -2.11 -4.49
C PHE A 432 -24.76 -2.90 -4.95
N GLY A 433 -24.52 -4.06 -5.58
CA GLY A 433 -25.62 -4.92 -6.01
C GLY A 433 -26.49 -5.37 -4.85
N THR A 434 -25.93 -5.63 -3.68
CA THR A 434 -26.68 -5.99 -2.47
C THR A 434 -27.55 -4.83 -2.00
N TRP A 435 -27.06 -3.59 -1.99
CA TRP A 435 -27.85 -2.42 -1.62
C TRP A 435 -29.03 -2.19 -2.58
N VAL A 436 -28.80 -2.40 -3.89
CA VAL A 436 -29.88 -2.28 -4.89
C VAL A 436 -30.93 -3.37 -4.70
N GLU A 437 -30.53 -4.63 -4.61
CA GLU A 437 -31.46 -5.77 -4.45
C GLU A 437 -32.25 -5.71 -3.13
N ASN A 438 -31.68 -5.07 -2.10
CA ASN A 438 -32.39 -4.81 -0.84
C ASN A 438 -33.30 -3.55 -0.89
N GLY A 439 -33.28 -2.78 -1.96
CA GLY A 439 -34.03 -1.52 -2.06
C GLY A 439 -33.42 -0.36 -1.26
N GLU A 440 -32.17 -0.47 -0.86
CA GLU A 440 -31.43 0.57 -0.13
C GLU A 440 -30.90 1.67 -1.06
N TYR A 441 -30.74 1.35 -2.36
CA TYR A 441 -30.34 2.29 -3.41
C TYR A 441 -31.16 2.00 -4.68
N PRO A 442 -31.51 3.01 -5.51
CA PRO A 442 -32.26 2.78 -6.75
C PRO A 442 -31.46 1.95 -7.76
N ASP A 443 -32.17 1.16 -8.58
CA ASP A 443 -31.58 0.42 -9.72
C ASP A 443 -31.31 1.39 -10.89
N ASP A 444 -30.30 2.24 -10.69
CA ASP A 444 -29.78 3.18 -11.68
C ASP A 444 -28.41 2.66 -12.16
N GLU A 445 -28.45 1.81 -13.20
CA GLU A 445 -27.27 1.15 -13.72
C GLU A 445 -26.23 2.14 -14.24
N GLU A 446 -26.65 3.22 -14.90
CA GLU A 446 -25.73 4.21 -15.49
C GLU A 446 -24.96 4.93 -14.39
N MET A 447 -25.65 5.47 -13.40
CA MET A 447 -25.05 6.15 -12.25
C MET A 447 -24.15 5.22 -11.45
N LEU A 448 -24.60 3.99 -11.16
CA LEU A 448 -23.79 3.02 -10.42
C LEU A 448 -22.55 2.59 -11.22
N GLY A 449 -22.69 2.43 -12.54
CA GLY A 449 -21.58 2.09 -13.43
C GLY A 449 -20.50 3.19 -13.47
N GLU A 450 -20.92 4.47 -13.52
CA GLU A 450 -20.00 5.61 -13.41
C GLU A 450 -19.26 5.61 -12.07
N ILE A 451 -19.96 5.42 -10.96
CA ILE A 451 -19.35 5.36 -9.62
C ILE A 451 -18.36 4.19 -9.53
N VAL A 452 -18.69 3.03 -10.11
CA VAL A 452 -17.79 1.87 -10.13
C VAL A 452 -16.51 2.17 -10.91
N LYS A 453 -16.60 2.77 -12.11
CA LYS A 453 -15.42 3.21 -12.89
C LYS A 453 -14.60 4.24 -12.14
N ASP A 454 -15.27 5.18 -11.50
CA ASP A 454 -14.63 6.24 -10.72
C ASP A 454 -13.83 5.65 -9.55
N ILE A 455 -14.42 4.78 -8.75
CA ILE A 455 -13.72 4.12 -7.63
C ILE A 455 -12.61 3.18 -8.13
N CYS A 456 -12.83 2.46 -9.23
CA CYS A 456 -11.84 1.51 -9.75
C CYS A 456 -10.64 2.19 -10.43
N TYR A 457 -10.76 3.47 -10.86
CA TYR A 457 -9.72 4.10 -11.65
C TYR A 457 -9.76 5.63 -11.65
N ASN A 458 -10.86 6.27 -12.10
CA ASN A 458 -10.89 7.68 -12.44
C ASN A 458 -10.63 8.60 -11.23
N ASN A 459 -11.14 8.22 -10.06
CA ASN A 459 -10.90 8.99 -8.83
C ASN A 459 -9.42 9.05 -8.49
N ALA A 460 -8.69 7.96 -8.62
CA ALA A 460 -7.25 7.96 -8.38
C ALA A 460 -6.52 8.87 -9.39
N VAL A 461 -6.86 8.80 -10.69
CA VAL A 461 -6.28 9.69 -11.71
C VAL A 461 -6.48 11.16 -11.33
N ARG A 462 -7.72 11.56 -10.99
CA ARG A 462 -8.04 12.95 -10.63
C ARG A 462 -7.42 13.38 -9.31
N TYR A 463 -7.49 12.52 -8.30
CA TYR A 463 -7.07 12.82 -6.94
C TYR A 463 -5.55 13.00 -6.81
N PHE A 464 -4.79 12.12 -7.44
CA PHE A 464 -3.32 12.19 -7.46
C PHE A 464 -2.78 13.13 -8.54
N GLY A 465 -3.60 13.51 -9.51
CA GLY A 465 -3.20 14.38 -10.63
C GLY A 465 -2.30 13.67 -11.65
N PHE A 466 -2.53 12.36 -11.86
CA PHE A 466 -1.76 11.59 -12.83
C PHE A 466 -2.15 11.97 -14.27
N ASP A 467 -1.15 12.05 -15.16
CA ASP A 467 -1.36 12.29 -16.58
C ASP A 467 -1.81 11.01 -17.29
N LEU A 468 -3.07 10.64 -17.06
CA LEU A 468 -3.72 9.45 -17.62
C LEU A 468 -5.11 9.81 -18.14
N LYS A 469 -5.56 9.08 -19.17
CA LYS A 469 -6.93 9.22 -19.68
C LYS A 469 -7.93 8.60 -18.73
N LEU A 470 -9.04 9.32 -18.51
CA LEU A 470 -10.17 8.78 -17.76
C LEU A 470 -10.91 7.71 -18.58
N GLN A 471 -11.52 6.76 -17.88
CA GLN A 471 -12.43 5.79 -18.49
C GLN A 471 -13.79 6.44 -18.68
N SER A 472 -14.29 6.35 -19.92
CA SER A 472 -15.61 6.89 -20.31
C SER A 472 -16.75 5.95 -19.94
#